data_672c6a9a81c091189e8028229692965a
#
_entry.id   672c6a9a81c091189e8028229692965a
#
_cell.length_a   1.000
_cell.length_b   1.000
_cell.length_c   1.000
_cell.angle_alpha   90.00
_cell.angle_beta   90.00
_cell.angle_gamma   90.00
#
_symmetry.space_group_name_H-M   'P 1'
#
loop_
_entity.id
_entity.type
_entity.pdbx_description
1 polymer ?
#
loop_
_entity_poly.entity_id
_entity_poly.type
_entity_poly.pdbx_seq_one_letter_code
_entity_poly.pdbx_strand_id
1 'polypeptide(L)'
;MNSRNERTAGLSRRSVLAAGALTAAAVAYQAGRAPTASAAAKPAIFYAPHQDDDAIGLAGSILEHKAAGRPVYLVLVSNGRNPDLAVRMNTDPCPLTQWSSPHPCAAGGQHNLSWPTDGTTKVVAARTAEFMASAKALGVDKVINFKVVDDGFSSTSAYNRLVDRIEAKVRALAAQYPGASHKFTAGWLEHTETHKACSDVAYRLMNDGTISDVRFNHVYAYERPQQDRADGAAHVLTIPGSHMTIKRNAMYAYNTWDPSRNLYALGYHSVPELLEAAHADPREFVHTLPSDYRPGKGN
;
A
#
# COMPACT_ATOMS: atom_id res chain seq x y z
N MET A 1 51.40 -14.78 -51.39
CA MET A 1 52.26 -15.95 -51.55
C MET A 1 51.89 -16.97 -50.50
N ASN A 2 51.43 -18.13 -51.01
CA ASN A 2 51.38 -19.47 -50.40
C ASN A 2 50.47 -19.67 -49.19
N SER A 3 49.43 -20.35 -49.29
CA SER A 3 48.91 -21.65 -49.87
C SER A 3 48.73 -22.71 -48.76
N ARG A 4 47.44 -23.12 -48.68
CA ARG A 4 46.95 -24.50 -48.47
C ARG A 4 47.43 -25.34 -47.28
N ASN A 5 46.50 -25.88 -46.47
CA ASN A 5 45.97 -27.22 -46.79
C ASN A 5 44.79 -27.63 -45.89
N GLU A 6 43.71 -28.06 -46.55
CA GLU A 6 42.62 -28.82 -45.99
C GLU A 6 43.08 -30.24 -45.62
N ARG A 7 42.56 -30.78 -44.51
CA ARG A 7 42.37 -32.24 -44.38
C ARG A 7 41.04 -32.54 -43.69
N THR A 8 40.11 -32.95 -44.51
CA THR A 8 38.93 -33.71 -44.11
C THR A 8 39.34 -35.06 -43.57
N ALA A 9 38.86 -35.44 -42.38
CA ALA A 9 38.85 -36.79 -41.87
C ALA A 9 37.43 -37.24 -41.60
N GLY A 10 36.96 -38.21 -42.40
CA GLY A 10 35.64 -38.79 -42.35
C GLY A 10 35.45 -39.60 -41.08
N LEU A 11 34.27 -39.42 -40.46
CA LEU A 11 33.76 -40.25 -39.38
C LEU A 11 32.92 -41.42 -39.92
N SER A 12 33.42 -42.60 -39.63
CA SER A 12 32.87 -43.91 -39.95
C SER A 12 31.46 -44.13 -39.36
N ARG A 13 30.53 -44.54 -40.21
CA ARG A 13 29.22 -45.06 -39.84
C ARG A 13 29.33 -46.48 -39.23
N ARG A 14 29.61 -46.59 -37.95
CA ARG A 14 29.40 -47.85 -37.19
C ARG A 14 29.60 -47.58 -35.69
N SER A 15 28.60 -47.05 -35.00
CA SER A 15 28.43 -47.16 -33.53
C SER A 15 27.16 -46.43 -33.10
N VAL A 16 26.03 -46.81 -33.66
CA VAL A 16 24.71 -46.36 -33.16
C VAL A 16 23.81 -47.60 -33.12
N LEU A 17 23.97 -48.43 -32.12
CA LEU A 17 22.99 -49.43 -31.73
C LEU A 17 23.47 -50.12 -30.42
N ALA A 18 23.38 -49.40 -29.29
CA ALA A 18 23.35 -50.02 -27.95
C ALA A 18 23.15 -48.95 -26.84
N ALA A 19 22.07 -48.21 -26.89
CA ALA A 19 21.64 -47.38 -25.74
C ALA A 19 20.13 -47.08 -25.84
N GLY A 20 19.33 -48.12 -25.95
CA GLY A 20 17.87 -47.98 -26.09
C GLY A 20 17.08 -49.02 -25.31
N ALA A 21 17.38 -49.24 -24.02
CA ALA A 21 16.57 -50.20 -23.26
C ALA A 21 16.60 -50.01 -21.74
N LEU A 22 16.83 -48.81 -21.18
CA LEU A 22 16.83 -48.62 -19.73
C LEU A 22 16.16 -47.31 -19.23
N THR A 23 15.31 -46.68 -20.03
CA THR A 23 14.59 -45.47 -19.60
C THR A 23 13.07 -45.57 -19.60
N ALA A 24 12.51 -46.77 -19.74
CA ALA A 24 11.05 -46.97 -19.76
C ALA A 24 10.42 -47.36 -18.41
N ALA A 25 11.18 -47.52 -17.32
CA ALA A 25 10.65 -47.95 -16.03
C ALA A 25 10.52 -46.87 -14.94
N ALA A 26 10.94 -45.64 -15.20
CA ALA A 26 10.90 -44.54 -14.18
C ALA A 26 9.78 -43.51 -14.39
N VAL A 27 8.95 -43.62 -15.43
CA VAL A 27 7.87 -42.64 -15.74
C VAL A 27 6.50 -43.09 -15.24
N ALA A 28 6.34 -44.32 -14.75
CA ALA A 28 5.02 -44.85 -14.36
C ALA A 28 4.65 -44.72 -12.88
N TYR A 29 5.46 -44.04 -12.05
CA TYR A 29 5.16 -43.91 -10.59
C TYR A 29 4.78 -42.51 -10.11
N GLN A 30 4.60 -41.54 -11.01
CA GLN A 30 4.12 -40.21 -10.65
C GLN A 30 2.72 -39.84 -11.15
N ALA A 31 2.00 -40.78 -11.75
CA ALA A 31 0.63 -40.59 -12.22
C ALA A 31 -0.40 -40.97 -11.13
N GLY A 32 -0.36 -40.35 -9.96
CA GLY A 32 -1.31 -40.71 -8.90
C GLY A 32 -1.49 -39.74 -7.74
N ARG A 33 -0.80 -38.60 -7.74
CA ARG A 33 -1.16 -37.51 -6.83
C ARG A 33 -1.79 -36.39 -7.66
N ALA A 34 -3.12 -36.40 -7.69
CA ALA A 34 -3.83 -35.15 -8.01
C ALA A 34 -3.21 -34.06 -7.12
N PRO A 35 -2.85 -32.88 -7.64
CA PRO A 35 -2.39 -31.78 -6.80
C PRO A 35 -3.50 -31.57 -5.78
N THR A 36 -3.21 -31.84 -4.50
CA THR A 36 -4.07 -31.41 -3.41
C THR A 36 -4.26 -29.92 -3.64
N ALA A 37 -5.50 -29.49 -3.89
CA ALA A 37 -5.81 -28.10 -4.04
C ALA A 37 -5.23 -27.41 -2.81
N SER A 38 -4.13 -26.68 -2.98
CA SER A 38 -3.55 -25.88 -1.91
C SER A 38 -4.67 -24.97 -1.48
N ALA A 39 -5.10 -25.07 -0.22
CA ALA A 39 -6.10 -24.16 0.32
C ALA A 39 -5.63 -22.75 -0.02
N ALA A 40 -6.43 -22.00 -0.81
CA ALA A 40 -6.05 -20.70 -1.28
C ALA A 40 -5.59 -19.86 -0.07
N ALA A 41 -4.40 -19.27 -0.15
CA ALA A 41 -3.84 -18.52 0.94
C ALA A 41 -4.81 -17.41 1.34
N LYS A 42 -5.13 -17.30 2.64
CA LYS A 42 -6.04 -16.27 3.15
C LYS A 42 -5.45 -14.88 2.86
N PRO A 43 -6.23 -13.94 2.35
CA PRO A 43 -5.70 -12.62 1.98
C PRO A 43 -5.25 -11.83 3.20
N ALA A 44 -4.30 -10.93 2.98
CA ALA A 44 -4.01 -9.82 3.87
C ALA A 44 -4.75 -8.59 3.35
N ILE A 45 -5.54 -7.95 4.21
CA ILE A 45 -6.38 -6.80 3.88
C ILE A 45 -5.81 -5.59 4.62
N PHE A 46 -5.36 -4.59 3.87
CA PHE A 46 -4.78 -3.36 4.39
C PHE A 46 -5.79 -2.23 4.26
N TYR A 47 -6.01 -1.48 5.33
CA TYR A 47 -6.94 -0.36 5.38
C TYR A 47 -6.15 0.95 5.46
N ALA A 48 -6.08 1.67 4.34
CA ALA A 48 -5.54 3.01 4.25
C ALA A 48 -6.67 4.01 4.53
N PRO A 49 -6.63 4.75 5.65
CA PRO A 49 -7.63 5.78 5.96
C PRO A 49 -7.75 6.82 4.86
N HIS A 50 -6.62 7.31 4.35
CA HIS A 50 -6.54 8.27 3.25
C HIS A 50 -5.66 7.75 2.12
N GLN A 51 -5.66 8.50 1.05
CA GLN A 51 -4.69 8.36 -0.03
C GLN A 51 -3.34 8.88 0.48
N ASP A 52 -2.27 8.18 0.22
CA ASP A 52 -0.89 8.35 0.67
C ASP A 52 -0.44 7.42 1.82
N ASP A 53 -1.33 7.04 2.74
CA ASP A 53 -1.03 6.13 3.86
C ASP A 53 -0.46 4.78 3.40
N ASP A 54 -0.94 4.28 2.26
CA ASP A 54 -0.49 3.01 1.66
C ASP A 54 0.99 3.03 1.31
N ALA A 55 1.48 4.15 0.77
CA ALA A 55 2.88 4.32 0.40
C ALA A 55 3.76 4.72 1.60
N ILE A 56 3.22 5.51 2.53
CA ILE A 56 3.96 6.01 3.69
C ILE A 56 4.22 4.90 4.69
N GLY A 57 3.19 4.27 5.23
CA GLY A 57 3.30 3.39 6.39
C GLY A 57 2.85 1.94 6.18
N LEU A 58 2.32 1.56 5.00
CA LEU A 58 1.81 0.22 4.74
C LEU A 58 2.61 -0.53 3.67
N ALA A 59 3.43 0.16 2.87
CA ALA A 59 4.07 -0.39 1.68
C ALA A 59 4.99 -1.58 1.98
N GLY A 60 5.82 -1.48 3.01
CA GLY A 60 6.74 -2.54 3.40
C GLY A 60 5.99 -3.80 3.84
N SER A 61 4.97 -3.61 4.69
CA SER A 61 4.10 -4.70 5.15
C SER A 61 3.32 -5.34 3.99
N ILE A 62 2.84 -4.55 3.02
CA ILE A 62 2.22 -5.03 1.77
C ILE A 62 3.21 -5.91 1.01
N LEU A 63 4.43 -5.42 0.77
CA LEU A 63 5.45 -6.11 0.00
C LEU A 63 5.94 -7.39 0.68
N GLU A 64 5.98 -7.42 2.02
CA GLU A 64 6.30 -8.64 2.79
C GLU A 64 5.23 -9.72 2.57
N HIS A 65 3.95 -9.37 2.66
CA HIS A 65 2.87 -10.31 2.38
C HIS A 65 2.87 -10.78 0.92
N LYS A 66 3.14 -9.90 -0.03
CA LYS A 66 3.30 -10.27 -1.45
C LYS A 66 4.46 -11.25 -1.65
N ALA A 67 5.62 -10.99 -1.05
CA ALA A 67 6.79 -11.88 -1.11
C ALA A 67 6.50 -13.25 -0.48
N ALA A 68 5.64 -13.32 0.54
CA ALA A 68 5.17 -14.55 1.14
C ALA A 68 4.09 -15.28 0.30
N GLY A 69 3.74 -14.79 -0.89
CA GLY A 69 2.75 -15.40 -1.78
C GLY A 69 1.30 -15.25 -1.30
N ARG A 70 1.02 -14.34 -0.36
CA ARG A 70 -0.35 -14.07 0.10
C ARG A 70 -1.05 -13.10 -0.85
N PRO A 71 -2.32 -13.30 -1.19
CA PRO A 71 -3.13 -12.26 -1.81
C PRO A 71 -3.20 -11.02 -0.92
N VAL A 72 -2.97 -9.84 -1.51
CA VAL A 72 -3.02 -8.56 -0.80
C VAL A 72 -4.14 -7.70 -1.36
N TYR A 73 -5.06 -7.31 -0.49
CA TYR A 73 -6.14 -6.39 -0.82
C TYR A 73 -5.92 -5.06 -0.10
N LEU A 74 -5.98 -3.97 -0.86
CA LEU A 74 -5.80 -2.62 -0.35
C LEU A 74 -7.13 -1.89 -0.37
N VAL A 75 -7.55 -1.41 0.80
CA VAL A 75 -8.80 -0.69 1.00
C VAL A 75 -8.50 0.78 1.18
N LEU A 76 -9.05 1.62 0.32
CA LEU A 76 -9.17 3.06 0.56
C LEU A 76 -10.43 3.31 1.38
N VAL A 77 -10.27 3.77 2.61
CA VAL A 77 -11.40 3.94 3.54
C VAL A 77 -12.18 5.20 3.24
N SER A 78 -11.52 6.37 3.30
CA SER A 78 -12.19 7.64 3.05
C SER A 78 -12.20 8.00 1.55
N ASN A 79 -13.06 8.94 1.18
CA ASN A 79 -13.07 9.47 -0.18
C ASN A 79 -11.98 10.52 -0.44
N GLY A 80 -11.28 10.97 0.60
CA GLY A 80 -10.18 11.94 0.50
C GLY A 80 -10.62 13.36 0.17
N ARG A 81 -11.86 13.74 0.47
CA ARG A 81 -12.31 15.13 0.37
C ARG A 81 -11.42 16.04 1.20
N ASN A 82 -10.88 17.07 0.59
CA ASN A 82 -10.02 18.05 1.26
C ASN A 82 -10.14 19.43 0.59
N PRO A 83 -10.93 20.36 1.18
CA PRO A 83 -11.09 21.71 0.65
C PRO A 83 -9.77 22.50 0.66
N ASP A 84 -8.94 22.36 1.69
CA ASP A 84 -7.69 23.09 1.81
C ASP A 84 -6.71 22.70 0.70
N LEU A 85 -6.75 21.42 0.28
CA LEU A 85 -5.95 20.95 -0.82
C LEU A 85 -6.42 21.56 -2.16
N ALA A 86 -7.73 21.74 -2.36
CA ALA A 86 -8.24 22.47 -3.51
C ALA A 86 -7.76 23.92 -3.55
N VAL A 87 -7.70 24.59 -2.39
CA VAL A 87 -7.14 25.94 -2.27
C VAL A 87 -5.65 25.93 -2.64
N ARG A 88 -4.85 25.01 -2.10
CA ARG A 88 -3.42 24.86 -2.45
C ARG A 88 -3.21 24.64 -3.95
N MET A 89 -4.05 23.83 -4.58
CA MET A 89 -3.97 23.56 -6.02
C MET A 89 -4.34 24.76 -6.89
N ASN A 90 -5.05 25.75 -6.36
CA ASN A 90 -5.36 27.01 -7.04
C ASN A 90 -4.32 28.11 -6.72
N THR A 91 -3.35 27.86 -5.83
CA THR A 91 -2.37 28.85 -5.40
C THR A 91 -1.20 28.91 -6.38
N ASP A 92 -0.94 30.08 -6.96
CA ASP A 92 0.21 30.37 -7.81
C ASP A 92 1.03 31.54 -7.22
N PRO A 93 2.35 31.40 -7.03
CA PRO A 93 3.15 30.20 -7.31
C PRO A 93 2.85 29.03 -6.35
N CYS A 94 3.14 27.82 -6.80
CA CYS A 94 2.95 26.59 -6.03
C CYS A 94 3.67 26.69 -4.66
N PRO A 95 3.01 26.35 -3.54
CA PRO A 95 3.64 26.39 -2.20
C PRO A 95 4.85 25.43 -2.09
N LEU A 96 4.92 24.39 -2.92
CA LEU A 96 6.06 23.45 -2.92
C LEU A 96 7.34 24.02 -3.54
N THR A 97 7.32 25.20 -4.17
CA THR A 97 8.55 25.85 -4.68
C THR A 97 9.56 26.17 -3.59
N GLN A 98 9.12 26.22 -2.33
CA GLN A 98 9.98 26.45 -1.18
C GLN A 98 10.70 25.19 -0.68
N TRP A 99 10.34 24.01 -1.19
CA TRP A 99 10.98 22.75 -0.81
C TRP A 99 12.33 22.60 -1.49
N SER A 100 13.29 22.06 -0.75
CA SER A 100 14.64 21.78 -1.27
C SER A 100 14.66 20.63 -2.28
N SER A 101 13.71 19.71 -2.19
CA SER A 101 13.56 18.59 -3.13
C SER A 101 12.78 19.03 -4.38
N PRO A 102 13.22 18.60 -5.57
CA PRO A 102 12.47 18.85 -6.78
C PRO A 102 11.07 18.24 -6.70
N HIS A 103 10.05 19.02 -7.07
CA HIS A 103 8.70 18.50 -7.23
C HIS A 103 8.24 18.74 -8.68
N PRO A 104 7.32 17.91 -9.20
CA PRO A 104 6.99 17.86 -10.62
C PRO A 104 5.87 18.81 -11.02
N CYS A 105 5.53 19.82 -10.21
CA CYS A 105 4.53 20.81 -10.61
C CYS A 105 4.94 21.54 -11.89
N ALA A 106 4.01 22.24 -12.50
CA ALA A 106 4.23 22.98 -13.73
C ALA A 106 5.48 23.87 -13.66
N ALA A 107 6.15 24.07 -14.78
CA ALA A 107 7.33 24.91 -14.89
C ALA A 107 7.11 26.29 -14.27
N GLY A 108 8.08 26.76 -13.47
CA GLY A 108 7.95 27.99 -12.70
C GLY A 108 7.09 27.91 -11.45
N GLY A 109 6.62 26.70 -11.07
CA GLY A 109 5.81 26.46 -9.88
C GLY A 109 4.39 27.00 -9.98
N GLN A 110 3.88 27.18 -11.19
CA GLN A 110 2.52 27.64 -11.44
C GLN A 110 1.61 26.49 -11.87
N HIS A 111 0.45 26.38 -11.23
CA HIS A 111 -0.54 25.36 -11.56
C HIS A 111 -1.49 25.79 -12.66
N ASN A 112 -1.87 27.05 -12.70
CA ASN A 112 -2.88 27.63 -13.62
C ASN A 112 -4.20 26.85 -13.57
N LEU A 113 -4.63 26.44 -12.37
CA LEU A 113 -5.84 25.67 -12.13
C LEU A 113 -6.92 26.56 -11.52
N SER A 114 -8.17 26.17 -11.72
CA SER A 114 -9.34 26.79 -11.11
C SER A 114 -10.26 25.68 -10.60
N TRP A 115 -9.86 25.01 -9.54
CA TRP A 115 -10.64 23.91 -8.98
C TRP A 115 -11.71 24.40 -8.03
N PRO A 116 -12.88 23.71 -7.95
CA PRO A 116 -13.86 23.98 -6.92
C PRO A 116 -13.24 23.81 -5.54
N THR A 117 -13.42 24.80 -4.66
CA THR A 117 -12.82 24.80 -3.30
C THR A 117 -13.61 23.94 -2.31
N ASP A 118 -14.71 23.30 -2.72
CA ASP A 118 -15.45 22.36 -1.90
C ASP A 118 -14.71 21.01 -1.70
N GLY A 119 -13.64 20.76 -2.48
CA GLY A 119 -12.81 19.56 -2.43
C GLY A 119 -13.52 18.28 -2.84
N THR A 120 -14.72 18.35 -3.44
CA THR A 120 -15.55 17.14 -3.65
C THR A 120 -15.35 16.47 -4.98
N THR A 121 -14.98 17.18 -6.03
CA THR A 121 -14.91 16.63 -7.40
C THR A 121 -13.48 16.40 -7.87
N LYS A 122 -12.73 17.46 -8.10
CA LYS A 122 -11.37 17.35 -8.66
C LYS A 122 -10.38 16.73 -7.70
N VAL A 123 -10.38 17.17 -6.42
CA VAL A 123 -9.47 16.63 -5.39
C VAL A 123 -9.71 15.14 -5.17
N VAL A 124 -10.97 14.73 -4.95
CA VAL A 124 -11.31 13.31 -4.72
C VAL A 124 -10.92 12.45 -5.92
N ALA A 125 -11.20 12.91 -7.14
CA ALA A 125 -10.86 12.16 -8.35
C ALA A 125 -9.34 12.03 -8.53
N ALA A 126 -8.59 13.12 -8.34
CA ALA A 126 -7.14 13.13 -8.50
C ALA A 126 -6.44 12.31 -7.40
N ARG A 127 -6.79 12.49 -6.12
CA ARG A 127 -6.26 11.66 -5.03
C ARG A 127 -6.55 10.16 -5.27
N THR A 128 -7.75 9.83 -5.75
CA THR A 128 -8.08 8.43 -6.09
C THR A 128 -7.21 7.91 -7.23
N ALA A 129 -6.90 8.73 -8.24
CA ALA A 129 -6.03 8.33 -9.34
C ALA A 129 -4.58 8.07 -8.86
N GLU A 130 -4.05 8.93 -7.97
CA GLU A 130 -2.74 8.73 -7.34
C GLU A 130 -2.70 7.45 -6.51
N PHE A 131 -3.72 7.20 -5.68
CA PHE A 131 -3.85 5.96 -4.91
C PHE A 131 -3.88 4.71 -5.79
N MET A 132 -4.61 4.74 -6.90
CA MET A 132 -4.64 3.63 -7.85
C MET A 132 -3.29 3.40 -8.53
N ALA A 133 -2.55 4.47 -8.82
CA ALA A 133 -1.20 4.39 -9.38
C ALA A 133 -0.20 3.81 -8.36
N SER A 134 -0.29 4.22 -7.09
CA SER A 134 0.50 3.68 -5.99
C SER A 134 0.19 2.19 -5.77
N ALA A 135 -1.07 1.82 -5.65
CA ALA A 135 -1.52 0.43 -5.51
C ALA A 135 -1.01 -0.48 -6.64
N LYS A 136 -1.00 0.04 -7.87
CA LYS A 136 -0.42 -0.65 -9.04
C LYS A 136 1.09 -0.85 -8.88
N ALA A 137 1.82 0.16 -8.41
CA ALA A 137 3.26 0.06 -8.17
C ALA A 137 3.59 -0.96 -7.08
N LEU A 138 2.78 -1.04 -6.00
CA LEU A 138 2.90 -2.03 -4.93
C LEU A 138 2.52 -3.46 -5.39
N GLY A 139 1.85 -3.60 -6.53
CA GLY A 139 1.44 -4.89 -7.07
C GLY A 139 0.35 -5.57 -6.24
N VAL A 140 -0.55 -4.81 -5.60
CA VAL A 140 -1.68 -5.39 -4.86
C VAL A 140 -2.65 -6.12 -5.79
N ASP A 141 -3.26 -7.18 -5.29
CA ASP A 141 -4.12 -8.04 -6.12
C ASP A 141 -5.52 -7.44 -6.29
N LYS A 142 -5.96 -6.61 -5.34
CA LYS A 142 -7.28 -5.97 -5.40
C LYS A 142 -7.27 -4.63 -4.67
N VAL A 143 -7.88 -3.62 -5.28
CA VAL A 143 -8.20 -2.35 -4.63
C VAL A 143 -9.70 -2.29 -4.35
N ILE A 144 -10.07 -1.88 -3.14
CA ILE A 144 -11.44 -1.72 -2.69
C ILE A 144 -11.60 -0.28 -2.18
N ASN A 145 -12.53 0.47 -2.74
CA ASN A 145 -12.78 1.84 -2.31
C ASN A 145 -14.10 1.91 -1.51
N PHE A 146 -14.01 2.20 -0.22
CA PHE A 146 -15.17 2.31 0.65
C PHE A 146 -15.96 3.61 0.44
N LYS A 147 -15.30 4.65 -0.07
CA LYS A 147 -15.91 5.97 -0.35
C LYS A 147 -16.60 6.57 0.88
N VAL A 148 -16.06 6.32 2.08
CA VAL A 148 -16.62 6.90 3.29
C VAL A 148 -16.31 8.40 3.30
N VAL A 149 -17.33 9.22 3.60
CA VAL A 149 -17.11 10.66 3.77
C VAL A 149 -16.37 10.90 5.07
N ASP A 150 -15.26 11.63 5.01
CA ASP A 150 -14.43 11.98 6.15
C ASP A 150 -14.99 13.25 6.82
N ASP A 151 -15.95 13.07 7.72
CA ASP A 151 -16.69 14.13 8.41
C ASP A 151 -16.72 13.95 9.94
N GLY A 152 -15.87 13.05 10.47
CA GLY A 152 -15.89 12.63 11.88
C GLY A 152 -15.37 13.67 12.89
N PHE A 153 -14.66 14.69 12.42
CA PHE A 153 -13.93 15.62 13.27
C PHE A 153 -14.80 16.70 13.92
N SER A 154 -16.02 16.97 13.41
CA SER A 154 -16.86 18.10 13.86
C SER A 154 -17.47 17.89 15.26
N SER A 155 -17.75 16.66 15.67
CA SER A 155 -18.35 16.32 16.96
C SER A 155 -18.18 14.85 17.31
N THR A 156 -18.36 14.47 18.58
CA THR A 156 -18.38 13.05 19.00
C THR A 156 -19.47 12.27 18.28
N SER A 157 -20.64 12.84 18.03
CA SER A 157 -21.70 12.18 17.27
C SER A 157 -21.33 11.95 15.81
N ALA A 158 -20.65 12.93 15.17
CA ALA A 158 -20.15 12.77 13.80
C ALA A 158 -19.07 11.69 13.74
N TYR A 159 -18.14 11.69 14.71
CA TYR A 159 -17.13 10.66 14.85
C TYR A 159 -17.73 9.25 15.00
N ASN A 160 -18.70 9.07 15.89
CA ASN A 160 -19.37 7.77 16.06
C ASN A 160 -20.03 7.29 14.78
N ARG A 161 -20.69 8.18 14.02
CA ARG A 161 -21.25 7.83 12.71
C ARG A 161 -20.16 7.45 11.69
N LEU A 162 -18.99 8.09 11.73
CA LEU A 162 -17.85 7.70 10.90
C LEU A 162 -17.41 6.28 11.24
N VAL A 163 -17.20 5.97 12.53
CA VAL A 163 -16.85 4.62 13.01
C VAL A 163 -17.88 3.60 12.52
N ASP A 164 -19.18 3.87 12.71
CA ASP A 164 -20.26 2.94 12.33
C ASP A 164 -20.27 2.68 10.81
N ARG A 165 -20.04 3.71 9.99
CA ARG A 165 -19.96 3.54 8.52
C ARG A 165 -18.75 2.69 8.10
N ILE A 166 -17.58 2.89 8.73
CA ILE A 166 -16.39 2.10 8.44
C ILE A 166 -16.61 0.66 8.92
N GLU A 167 -17.13 0.48 10.15
CA GLU A 167 -17.37 -0.83 10.74
C GLU A 167 -18.27 -1.70 9.86
N ALA A 168 -19.39 -1.16 9.38
CA ALA A 168 -20.32 -1.90 8.52
C ALA A 168 -19.62 -2.44 7.27
N LYS A 169 -18.72 -1.67 6.66
CA LYS A 169 -17.97 -2.09 5.47
C LYS A 169 -16.88 -3.11 5.78
N VAL A 170 -16.15 -2.94 6.88
CA VAL A 170 -15.12 -3.90 7.32
C VAL A 170 -15.78 -5.24 7.70
N ARG A 171 -16.91 -5.21 8.40
CA ARG A 171 -17.67 -6.42 8.78
C ARG A 171 -18.14 -7.19 7.54
N ALA A 172 -18.68 -6.50 6.53
CA ALA A 172 -19.06 -7.11 5.26
C ALA A 172 -17.86 -7.74 4.54
N LEU A 173 -16.70 -7.08 4.58
CA LEU A 173 -15.49 -7.59 3.96
C LEU A 173 -14.93 -8.80 4.73
N ALA A 174 -14.94 -8.78 6.06
CA ALA A 174 -14.56 -9.92 6.90
C ALA A 174 -15.45 -11.15 6.65
N ALA A 175 -16.76 -10.94 6.48
CA ALA A 175 -17.67 -12.03 6.11
C ALA A 175 -17.38 -12.59 4.71
N GLN A 176 -16.95 -11.77 3.76
CA GLN A 176 -16.56 -12.20 2.41
C GLN A 176 -15.24 -12.98 2.40
N TYR A 177 -14.31 -12.66 3.31
CA TYR A 177 -12.98 -13.24 3.39
C TYR A 177 -12.69 -13.79 4.80
N PRO A 178 -13.36 -14.86 5.22
CA PRO A 178 -13.25 -15.39 6.58
C PRO A 178 -11.81 -15.83 6.88
N GLY A 179 -11.32 -15.36 8.03
CA GLY A 179 -9.95 -15.62 8.49
C GLY A 179 -8.86 -14.87 7.72
N ALA A 180 -9.22 -13.80 6.99
CA ALA A 180 -8.23 -12.86 6.47
C ALA A 180 -7.40 -12.23 7.59
N SER A 181 -6.19 -11.80 7.25
CA SER A 181 -5.36 -10.97 8.12
C SER A 181 -5.70 -9.50 7.87
N HIS A 182 -5.97 -8.74 8.93
CA HIS A 182 -6.40 -7.35 8.84
C HIS A 182 -5.30 -6.40 9.33
N LYS A 183 -4.96 -5.39 8.53
CA LYS A 183 -3.91 -4.40 8.82
C LYS A 183 -4.53 -3.01 8.82
N PHE A 184 -4.63 -2.41 9.99
CA PHE A 184 -5.15 -1.05 10.19
C PHE A 184 -4.01 -0.08 10.49
N THR A 185 -4.36 1.19 10.70
CA THR A 185 -3.43 2.20 11.22
C THR A 185 -3.47 2.23 12.75
N ALA A 186 -2.35 2.62 13.38
CA ALA A 186 -2.23 2.81 14.82
C ALA A 186 -2.78 4.18 15.23
N GLY A 187 -4.05 4.44 14.94
CA GLY A 187 -4.68 5.75 15.02
C GLY A 187 -4.67 6.40 16.41
N TRP A 188 -4.43 5.64 17.49
CA TRP A 188 -4.21 6.20 18.84
C TRP A 188 -2.84 6.88 19.01
N LEU A 189 -1.91 6.66 18.07
CA LEU A 189 -0.60 7.32 18.01
C LEU A 189 -0.59 8.48 17.02
N GLU A 190 -1.72 8.74 16.37
CA GLU A 190 -1.87 9.67 15.25
C GLU A 190 -2.97 10.70 15.55
N HIS A 191 -2.91 11.85 14.91
CA HIS A 191 -3.76 12.97 15.24
C HIS A 191 -4.98 13.16 14.32
N THR A 192 -5.26 12.19 13.43
CA THR A 192 -6.39 12.23 12.51
C THR A 192 -7.53 11.32 12.96
N GLU A 193 -8.76 11.85 12.99
CA GLU A 193 -9.94 11.11 13.44
C GLU A 193 -10.24 9.89 12.58
N THR A 194 -9.95 9.92 11.28
CA THR A 194 -10.22 8.75 10.42
C THR A 194 -9.26 7.60 10.72
N HIS A 195 -7.99 7.88 11.05
CA HIS A 195 -7.05 6.86 11.52
C HIS A 195 -7.50 6.26 12.84
N LYS A 196 -7.89 7.13 13.78
CA LYS A 196 -8.43 6.70 15.08
C LYS A 196 -9.71 5.86 14.91
N ALA A 197 -10.62 6.28 14.02
CA ALA A 197 -11.84 5.54 13.72
C ALA A 197 -11.55 4.14 13.15
N CYS A 198 -10.52 3.99 12.31
CA CYS A 198 -10.07 2.68 11.83
C CYS A 198 -9.57 1.78 12.98
N SER A 199 -8.84 2.33 13.95
CA SER A 199 -8.45 1.60 15.15
C SER A 199 -9.63 1.21 16.03
N ASP A 200 -10.61 2.10 16.20
CA ASP A 200 -11.83 1.83 16.98
C ASP A 200 -12.67 0.71 16.35
N VAL A 201 -12.76 0.70 15.02
CA VAL A 201 -13.42 -0.38 14.27
C VAL A 201 -12.70 -1.71 14.51
N ALA A 202 -11.37 -1.72 14.38
CA ALA A 202 -10.58 -2.93 14.64
C ALA A 202 -10.82 -3.43 16.08
N TYR A 203 -10.80 -2.54 17.09
CA TYR A 203 -11.07 -2.86 18.49
C TYR A 203 -12.45 -3.51 18.67
N ARG A 204 -13.52 -2.92 18.09
CA ARG A 204 -14.89 -3.47 18.19
C ARG A 204 -14.99 -4.85 17.57
N LEU A 205 -14.43 -5.02 16.36
CA LEU A 205 -14.51 -6.28 15.62
C LEU A 205 -13.61 -7.39 16.20
N MET A 206 -12.53 -7.03 16.89
CA MET A 206 -11.73 -7.98 17.69
C MET A 206 -12.49 -8.45 18.93
N ASN A 207 -13.13 -7.54 19.64
CA ASN A 207 -13.86 -7.84 20.87
C ASN A 207 -15.09 -8.70 20.63
N ASP A 208 -15.79 -8.58 19.51
CA ASP A 208 -16.93 -9.42 19.17
C ASP A 208 -16.55 -10.69 18.38
N GLY A 209 -15.25 -10.91 18.15
CA GLY A 209 -14.74 -12.11 17.49
C GLY A 209 -14.90 -12.12 15.95
N THR A 210 -15.33 -11.02 15.34
CA THR A 210 -15.48 -10.93 13.87
C THR A 210 -14.15 -11.05 13.15
N ILE A 211 -13.08 -10.48 13.72
CA ILE A 211 -11.70 -10.58 13.21
C ILE A 211 -10.73 -10.95 14.33
N SER A 212 -9.67 -11.69 14.01
CA SER A 212 -8.71 -12.17 15.03
C SER A 212 -7.24 -11.94 14.69
N ASP A 213 -6.87 -11.94 13.41
CA ASP A 213 -5.49 -11.67 12.97
C ASP A 213 -5.38 -10.17 12.58
N VAL A 214 -5.06 -9.36 13.58
CA VAL A 214 -5.03 -7.89 13.43
C VAL A 214 -3.66 -7.33 13.81
N ARG A 215 -3.15 -6.38 13.02
CA ARG A 215 -1.96 -5.56 13.32
C ARG A 215 -2.22 -4.13 12.91
N PHE A 216 -1.43 -3.22 13.47
CA PHE A 216 -1.59 -1.79 13.28
C PHE A 216 -0.28 -1.17 12.81
N ASN A 217 -0.29 -0.48 11.69
CA ASN A 217 0.86 0.22 11.16
C ASN A 217 0.81 1.69 11.60
N HIS A 218 1.94 2.23 12.06
CA HIS A 218 2.04 3.62 12.49
C HIS A 218 2.50 4.50 11.32
N VAL A 219 1.55 5.11 10.61
CA VAL A 219 1.81 5.94 9.44
C VAL A 219 2.53 7.24 9.83
N TYR A 220 2.08 7.89 10.88
CA TYR A 220 2.64 9.17 11.38
C TYR A 220 3.90 9.00 12.23
N ALA A 221 4.47 7.79 12.31
CA ALA A 221 5.78 7.58 12.94
C ALA A 221 6.87 8.49 12.33
N TYR A 222 6.76 8.81 11.06
CA TYR A 222 7.76 9.61 10.34
C TYR A 222 7.73 11.10 10.67
N GLU A 223 6.72 11.62 11.36
CA GLU A 223 6.73 12.97 11.98
C GLU A 223 7.63 13.03 13.22
N ARG A 224 7.88 11.86 13.82
CA ARG A 224 8.74 11.78 15.02
C ARG A 224 10.20 11.81 14.64
N PRO A 225 11.09 12.27 15.56
CA PRO A 225 12.53 12.10 15.40
C PRO A 225 12.89 10.65 15.09
N GLN A 226 13.85 10.42 14.20
CA GLN A 226 14.16 9.08 13.67
C GLN A 226 14.46 8.04 14.75
N GLN A 227 15.10 8.45 15.87
CA GLN A 227 15.41 7.58 17.00
C GLN A 227 14.16 7.13 17.77
N ASP A 228 13.07 7.92 17.75
CA ASP A 228 11.87 7.69 18.56
C ASP A 228 10.74 7.00 17.76
N ARG A 229 10.95 6.77 16.45
CA ARG A 229 9.92 6.19 15.56
C ARG A 229 9.51 4.78 15.95
N ALA A 230 10.41 4.01 16.57
CA ALA A 230 10.19 2.63 16.96
C ALA A 230 9.57 2.46 18.36
N ASP A 231 9.34 3.54 19.10
CA ASP A 231 8.84 3.47 20.46
C ASP A 231 7.48 2.79 20.53
N GLY A 232 7.39 1.75 21.38
CA GLY A 232 6.17 0.98 21.56
C GLY A 232 5.79 0.05 20.40
N ALA A 233 6.59 0.00 19.32
CA ALA A 233 6.34 -0.93 18.23
C ALA A 233 6.54 -2.39 18.69
N ALA A 234 5.58 -3.24 18.39
CA ALA A 234 5.69 -4.68 18.62
C ALA A 234 6.66 -5.34 17.61
N HIS A 235 6.79 -4.74 16.44
CA HIS A 235 7.72 -5.17 15.41
C HIS A 235 8.17 -3.97 14.56
N VAL A 236 9.47 -3.89 14.29
CA VAL A 236 10.06 -2.94 13.35
C VAL A 236 10.41 -3.71 12.08
N LEU A 237 9.68 -3.47 11.03
CA LEU A 237 9.94 -4.07 9.72
C LEU A 237 11.03 -3.28 9.01
N THR A 238 12.19 -3.91 8.78
CA THR A 238 13.24 -3.35 7.91
C THR A 238 12.98 -3.77 6.47
N ILE A 239 12.73 -2.81 5.61
CA ILE A 239 12.35 -3.04 4.22
C ILE A 239 13.63 -3.31 3.41
N PRO A 240 13.75 -4.48 2.72
CA PRO A 240 14.89 -4.77 1.86
C PRO A 240 15.05 -3.75 0.71
N GLY A 241 16.28 -3.56 0.22
CA GLY A 241 16.55 -2.56 -0.82
C GLY A 241 15.71 -2.71 -2.09
N SER A 242 15.43 -3.94 -2.52
CA SER A 242 14.52 -4.21 -3.65
C SER A 242 13.09 -3.76 -3.39
N HIS A 243 12.58 -3.98 -2.18
CA HIS A 243 11.26 -3.52 -1.75
C HIS A 243 11.23 -2.00 -1.55
N MET A 244 12.32 -1.39 -1.05
CA MET A 244 12.42 0.08 -0.98
C MET A 244 12.30 0.74 -2.34
N THR A 245 12.84 0.13 -3.40
CA THR A 245 12.64 0.62 -4.77
C THR A 245 11.16 0.61 -5.16
N ILE A 246 10.43 -0.45 -4.82
CA ILE A 246 9.00 -0.54 -5.10
C ILE A 246 8.20 0.46 -4.25
N LYS A 247 8.51 0.57 -2.96
CA LYS A 247 7.91 1.58 -2.05
C LYS A 247 8.09 2.99 -2.62
N ARG A 248 9.32 3.34 -3.02
CA ARG A 248 9.60 4.66 -3.62
C ARG A 248 8.82 4.89 -4.91
N ASN A 249 8.67 3.88 -5.77
CA ASN A 249 7.83 3.98 -6.96
C ASN A 249 6.36 4.22 -6.62
N ALA A 250 5.83 3.60 -5.56
CA ALA A 250 4.49 3.86 -5.06
C ALA A 250 4.35 5.30 -4.55
N MET A 251 5.35 5.80 -3.82
CA MET A 251 5.38 7.20 -3.35
C MET A 251 5.47 8.20 -4.51
N TYR A 252 6.17 7.87 -5.60
CA TYR A 252 6.22 8.71 -6.80
C TYR A 252 4.85 8.92 -7.46
N ALA A 253 3.89 8.02 -7.25
CA ALA A 253 2.52 8.26 -7.72
C ALA A 253 1.93 9.54 -7.12
N TYR A 254 2.27 9.83 -5.86
CA TYR A 254 1.84 11.02 -5.11
C TYR A 254 2.69 12.27 -5.38
N ASN A 255 3.77 12.13 -6.17
CA ASN A 255 4.65 13.20 -6.62
C ASN A 255 4.67 13.31 -8.15
N THR A 256 3.66 12.80 -8.83
CA THR A 256 3.59 12.83 -10.29
C THR A 256 2.67 13.93 -10.78
N TRP A 257 3.17 14.78 -11.70
CA TRP A 257 2.36 15.75 -12.40
C TRP A 257 2.07 15.26 -13.82
N ASP A 258 0.87 14.74 -14.03
CA ASP A 258 0.36 14.29 -15.31
C ASP A 258 -1.17 14.51 -15.38
N PRO A 259 -1.62 15.73 -15.68
CA PRO A 259 -3.04 16.07 -15.74
C PRO A 259 -3.85 15.19 -16.72
N SER A 260 -3.21 14.65 -17.77
CA SER A 260 -3.89 13.77 -18.72
C SER A 260 -4.34 12.45 -18.08
N ARG A 261 -3.67 12.03 -17.02
CA ARG A 261 -3.98 10.87 -16.21
C ARG A 261 -4.64 11.22 -14.88
N ASN A 262 -5.00 12.49 -14.69
CA ASN A 262 -5.56 13.01 -13.45
C ASN A 262 -4.62 12.89 -12.23
N LEU A 263 -3.31 13.00 -12.45
CA LEU A 263 -2.27 13.02 -11.42
C LEU A 263 -1.74 14.46 -11.27
N TYR A 264 -1.73 14.96 -10.05
CA TYR A 264 -1.41 16.38 -9.76
C TYR A 264 -0.46 16.54 -8.58
N ALA A 265 0.29 15.50 -8.22
CA ALA A 265 1.19 15.48 -7.06
C ALA A 265 0.50 15.86 -5.75
N LEU A 266 -0.77 15.46 -5.56
CA LEU A 266 -1.60 15.88 -4.42
C LEU A 266 -1.07 15.37 -3.08
N GLY A 267 -0.46 14.18 -3.04
CA GLY A 267 0.19 13.70 -1.82
C GLY A 267 1.28 14.65 -1.34
N TYR A 268 2.13 15.13 -2.24
CA TYR A 268 3.16 16.13 -1.90
C TYR A 268 2.58 17.51 -1.60
N HIS A 269 1.44 17.88 -2.15
CA HIS A 269 0.74 19.11 -1.73
C HIS A 269 0.03 18.95 -0.37
N SER A 270 -0.16 17.71 0.09
CA SER A 270 -0.82 17.41 1.36
C SER A 270 0.17 17.23 2.51
N VAL A 271 1.08 16.26 2.36
CA VAL A 271 1.98 15.77 3.43
C VAL A 271 3.43 15.56 2.94
N PRO A 272 4.09 16.60 2.38
CA PRO A 272 5.40 16.45 1.78
C PRO A 272 6.48 15.98 2.76
N GLU A 273 6.48 16.52 4.00
CA GLU A 273 7.46 16.16 5.03
C GLU A 273 7.38 14.67 5.40
N LEU A 274 6.17 14.18 5.49
CA LEU A 274 5.90 12.78 5.86
C LEU A 274 6.36 11.83 4.74
N LEU A 275 6.08 12.20 3.49
CA LEU A 275 6.53 11.44 2.32
C LEU A 275 8.07 11.42 2.22
N GLU A 276 8.75 12.57 2.38
CA GLU A 276 10.21 12.64 2.35
C GLU A 276 10.84 11.81 3.48
N ALA A 277 10.30 11.90 4.70
CA ALA A 277 10.80 11.13 5.83
C ALA A 277 10.63 9.62 5.63
N ALA A 278 9.48 9.18 5.08
CA ALA A 278 9.22 7.78 4.77
C ALA A 278 10.02 7.27 3.56
N HIS A 279 10.35 8.15 2.60
CA HIS A 279 11.23 7.84 1.48
C HIS A 279 12.67 7.56 1.92
N ALA A 280 13.13 8.25 2.95
CA ALA A 280 14.49 8.12 3.49
C ALA A 280 14.65 6.95 4.48
N ASP A 281 13.61 6.62 5.25
CA ASP A 281 13.68 5.59 6.31
C ASP A 281 13.20 4.21 5.77
N PRO A 282 14.08 3.19 5.74
CA PRO A 282 13.72 1.85 5.27
C PRO A 282 12.92 1.03 6.29
N ARG A 283 12.37 1.64 7.33
CA ARG A 283 11.63 0.93 8.38
C ARG A 283 10.15 1.26 8.33
N GLU A 284 9.32 0.30 8.75
CA GLU A 284 7.92 0.51 9.13
C GLU A 284 7.67 -0.03 10.54
N PHE A 285 6.71 0.54 11.22
CA PHE A 285 6.48 0.33 12.65
C PHE A 285 5.11 -0.30 12.85
N VAL A 286 5.11 -1.57 13.31
CA VAL A 286 3.91 -2.38 13.48
C VAL A 286 3.61 -2.55 14.95
N HIS A 287 2.38 -2.26 15.34
CA HIS A 287 1.89 -2.30 16.71
C HIS A 287 0.84 -3.39 16.92
N THR A 288 0.64 -3.77 18.15
CA THR A 288 -0.55 -4.46 18.66
C THR A 288 -1.41 -3.47 19.41
N LEU A 289 -2.69 -3.75 19.52
CA LEU A 289 -3.59 -2.89 20.27
C LEU A 289 -3.16 -2.88 21.74
N PRO A 290 -3.01 -1.71 22.39
CA PRO A 290 -2.69 -1.62 23.81
C PRO A 290 -3.78 -2.28 24.68
N SER A 291 -3.39 -2.89 25.80
CA SER A 291 -4.34 -3.51 26.73
C SER A 291 -5.30 -2.51 27.40
N ASP A 292 -4.88 -1.26 27.48
CA ASP A 292 -5.64 -0.14 28.04
C ASP A 292 -6.27 0.74 26.95
N TYR A 293 -6.34 0.23 25.71
CA TYR A 293 -6.91 0.98 24.60
C TYR A 293 -8.33 1.49 24.89
N ARG A 294 -8.56 2.75 24.62
CA ARG A 294 -9.85 3.40 24.79
C ARG A 294 -10.39 3.88 23.43
N PRO A 295 -11.54 3.31 22.99
CA PRO A 295 -12.20 3.80 21.80
C PRO A 295 -12.85 5.16 22.07
N GLY A 296 -13.02 5.94 21.02
CA GLY A 296 -13.72 7.22 21.05
C GLY A 296 -12.88 8.38 20.54
N LYS A 297 -13.56 9.48 20.22
CA LYS A 297 -12.95 10.71 19.71
C LYS A 297 -12.02 11.31 20.77
N GLY A 298 -10.78 11.59 20.37
CA GLY A 298 -9.79 12.28 21.20
C GLY A 298 -9.20 11.47 22.36
N ASN A 299 -9.34 10.15 22.36
CA ASN A 299 -8.77 9.21 23.36
C ASN A 299 -7.52 8.51 22.84
#